data_82eb81e802a028ddb4b9e33c564dc598
#
_entry.id   82eb81e802a028ddb4b9e33c564dc598
#
_cell.length_a   1.000
_cell.length_b   1.000
_cell.length_c   1.000
_cell.angle_alpha   90.00
_cell.angle_beta   90.00
_cell.angle_gamma   90.00
#
_symmetry.space_group_name_H-M   'P 1'
#
loop_
_entity.id
_entity.type
_entity.pdbx_description
1 polymer ?
#
loop_
_entity_poly.entity_id
_entity_poly.type
_entity_poly.pdbx_seq_one_letter_code
_entity_poly.pdbx_strand_id
1 'polypeptide(L)'
;METKPMTLPMVPLRGIVVFPKVVTQLDIGRTTSVQAVKAAMDKDQYLVVTAQKDESIETPTLEELGKVGTIVKINQMLRLPGGVVSILVEGVSRVNVDTILSTEPFYEATVTPLESIHEDPMEEEAYRRILQSKFAQWVEVIKPNTDEGLDHVLGSADASEWADQIAFLVPLQLKVRQSILEELSISRRLNMVVG
;
A
#
# COMPACT_ATOMS: atom_id res chain seq x y z
N MET A 1 1.08 16.20 -12.17
CA MET A 1 0.01 15.61 -11.34
C MET A 1 -0.34 16.57 -10.21
N GLU A 2 -1.61 16.81 -10.02
CA GLU A 2 -2.02 17.74 -8.98
C GLU A 2 -1.82 17.15 -7.58
N THR A 3 -1.16 17.91 -6.72
CA THR A 3 -0.91 17.51 -5.33
C THR A 3 -1.91 18.19 -4.38
N LYS A 4 -3.14 18.39 -4.86
CA LYS A 4 -4.18 19.02 -4.05
C LYS A 4 -4.74 18.03 -3.02
N PRO A 5 -5.02 18.48 -1.80
CA PRO A 5 -5.70 17.66 -0.82
C PRO A 5 -7.06 17.21 -1.32
N MET A 6 -7.43 15.99 -0.98
CA MET A 6 -8.74 15.44 -1.30
C MET A 6 -9.28 14.70 -0.10
N THR A 7 -10.61 14.57 -0.05
CA THR A 7 -11.29 13.88 1.05
C THR A 7 -11.80 12.55 0.55
N LEU A 8 -11.42 11.48 1.23
CA LEU A 8 -11.80 10.12 0.85
C LEU A 8 -12.17 9.30 2.10
N PRO A 9 -13.04 8.29 1.92
CA PRO A 9 -13.20 7.28 2.98
C PRO A 9 -11.87 6.61 3.25
N MET A 10 -11.63 6.23 4.50
CA MET A 10 -10.37 5.64 4.93
C MET A 10 -10.61 4.34 5.67
N VAL A 11 -9.76 3.35 5.44
CA VAL A 11 -9.77 2.08 6.16
C VAL A 11 -8.43 1.89 6.85
N PRO A 12 -8.39 1.88 8.20
CA PRO A 12 -7.19 1.46 8.93
C PRO A 12 -6.99 -0.05 8.74
N LEU A 13 -5.76 -0.45 8.42
CA LEU A 13 -5.42 -1.85 8.19
C LEU A 13 -4.60 -2.42 9.34
N ARG A 14 -4.80 -3.69 9.63
CA ARG A 14 -4.04 -4.44 10.64
C ARG A 14 -3.15 -5.45 9.94
N GLY A 15 -1.85 -5.34 10.18
CA GLY A 15 -0.88 -6.34 9.73
C GLY A 15 -0.55 -6.32 8.25
N ILE A 16 -0.96 -5.28 7.51
CA ILE A 16 -0.65 -5.19 6.08
C ILE A 16 -0.40 -3.74 5.65
N VAL A 17 0.55 -3.56 4.76
CA VAL A 17 0.83 -2.30 4.07
C VAL A 17 0.60 -2.52 2.59
N VAL A 18 -0.22 -1.67 1.98
CA VAL A 18 -0.50 -1.73 0.53
C VAL A 18 0.38 -0.70 -0.17
N PHE A 19 1.05 -1.12 -1.23
CA PHE A 19 1.93 -0.27 -2.02
C PHE A 19 1.25 0.15 -3.33
N PRO A 20 1.65 1.29 -3.94
CA PRO A 20 1.18 1.65 -5.28
C PRO A 20 1.46 0.55 -6.30
N LYS A 21 0.56 0.39 -7.24
CA LYS A 21 0.63 -0.62 -8.31
C LYS A 21 0.49 -2.07 -7.86
N VAL A 22 0.36 -2.31 -6.57
CA VAL A 22 0.13 -3.66 -6.03
C VAL A 22 -1.36 -3.96 -6.06
N VAL A 23 -1.73 -5.15 -6.54
CA VAL A 23 -3.10 -5.66 -6.51
C VAL A 23 -3.16 -6.70 -5.41
N THR A 24 -4.10 -6.55 -4.49
CA THR A 24 -4.25 -7.49 -3.37
C THR A 24 -5.70 -7.55 -2.91
N GLN A 25 -6.02 -8.61 -2.20
CA GLN A 25 -7.32 -8.83 -1.60
C GLN A 25 -7.28 -8.43 -0.13
N LEU A 26 -8.28 -7.69 0.32
CA LEU A 26 -8.41 -7.29 1.71
C LEU A 26 -9.75 -7.77 2.25
N ASP A 27 -9.72 -8.40 3.44
CA ASP A 27 -10.93 -8.81 4.14
C ASP A 27 -11.25 -7.78 5.21
N ILE A 28 -12.40 -7.14 5.09
CA ILE A 28 -12.81 -6.02 5.91
C ILE A 28 -13.93 -6.49 6.83
N GLY A 29 -13.67 -6.48 8.15
CA GLY A 29 -14.63 -6.98 9.13
C GLY A 29 -15.16 -5.93 10.09
N ARG A 30 -14.43 -4.84 10.35
CA ARG A 30 -14.92 -3.81 11.26
C ARG A 30 -16.06 -3.03 10.64
N THR A 31 -17.08 -2.75 11.45
CA THR A 31 -18.28 -2.05 10.98
C THR A 31 -17.97 -0.71 10.30
N THR A 32 -17.10 0.10 10.92
CA THR A 32 -16.71 1.39 10.35
C THR A 32 -15.96 1.22 9.03
N SER A 33 -15.12 0.21 8.92
CA SER A 33 -14.38 -0.06 7.69
C SER A 33 -15.30 -0.56 6.57
N VAL A 34 -16.28 -1.41 6.91
CA VAL A 34 -17.28 -1.87 5.95
C VAL A 34 -18.11 -0.68 5.43
N GLN A 35 -18.47 0.25 6.30
CA GLN A 35 -19.20 1.45 5.88
C GLN A 35 -18.35 2.33 4.96
N ALA A 36 -17.04 2.43 5.21
CA ALA A 36 -16.13 3.17 4.34
C ALA A 36 -16.07 2.55 2.94
N VAL A 37 -16.00 1.22 2.86
CA VAL A 37 -16.02 0.50 1.58
C VAL A 37 -17.33 0.77 0.82
N LYS A 38 -18.46 0.71 1.52
CA LYS A 38 -19.77 1.00 0.90
C LYS A 38 -19.83 2.43 0.38
N ALA A 39 -19.34 3.40 1.17
CA ALA A 39 -19.31 4.79 0.75
C ALA A 39 -18.44 4.98 -0.51
N ALA A 40 -17.31 4.31 -0.58
CA ALA A 40 -16.45 4.35 -1.75
C ALA A 40 -17.13 3.74 -2.99
N MET A 41 -17.80 2.61 -2.80
CA MET A 41 -18.52 1.94 -3.90
C MET A 41 -19.66 2.77 -4.46
N ASP A 42 -20.30 3.59 -3.63
CA ASP A 42 -21.38 4.47 -4.05
C ASP A 42 -20.89 5.71 -4.81
N LYS A 43 -19.58 5.93 -4.84
CA LYS A 43 -18.97 7.05 -5.54
C LYS A 43 -18.10 6.53 -6.68
N ASP A 44 -16.81 6.83 -6.62
CA ASP A 44 -15.84 6.52 -7.67
C ASP A 44 -14.97 5.29 -7.38
N GLN A 45 -15.25 4.58 -6.29
CA GLN A 45 -14.56 3.35 -5.88
C GLN A 45 -13.13 3.57 -5.37
N TYR A 46 -12.78 4.79 -5.01
CA TYR A 46 -11.49 5.09 -4.40
C TYR A 46 -11.61 5.20 -2.90
N LEU A 47 -10.62 4.68 -2.21
CA LEU A 47 -10.51 4.85 -0.76
C LEU A 47 -9.04 4.89 -0.35
N VAL A 48 -8.78 5.36 0.87
CA VAL A 48 -7.42 5.40 1.42
C VAL A 48 -7.26 4.29 2.43
N VAL A 49 -6.15 3.57 2.35
CA VAL A 49 -5.78 2.58 3.35
C VAL A 49 -4.46 2.99 3.99
N THR A 50 -4.36 2.78 5.30
CA THR A 50 -3.13 3.03 6.04
C THR A 50 -3.01 2.01 7.16
N ALA A 51 -1.77 1.62 7.50
CA ALA A 51 -1.52 0.60 8.49
C ALA A 51 -1.63 1.16 9.91
N GLN A 52 -2.24 0.40 10.82
CA GLN A 52 -2.22 0.73 12.24
C GLN A 52 -0.85 0.38 12.83
N LYS A 53 -0.34 1.26 13.68
CA LYS A 53 0.91 1.00 14.40
C LYS A 53 0.73 -0.06 15.46
N ASP A 54 -0.44 -0.10 16.09
CA ASP A 54 -0.82 -1.11 17.09
C ASP A 54 -2.11 -1.79 16.64
N GLU A 55 -2.02 -3.06 16.31
CA GLU A 55 -3.16 -3.84 15.80
C GLU A 55 -4.28 -4.03 16.81
N SER A 56 -3.99 -3.88 18.10
CA SER A 56 -4.98 -4.09 19.16
C SER A 56 -5.96 -2.94 19.33
N ILE A 57 -5.67 -1.77 18.75
CA ILE A 57 -6.52 -0.60 18.88
C ILE A 57 -7.68 -0.69 17.89
N GLU A 58 -8.91 -0.61 18.41
CA GLU A 58 -10.12 -0.69 17.57
C GLU A 58 -10.45 0.60 16.84
N THR A 59 -10.25 1.74 17.50
CA THR A 59 -10.54 3.05 16.93
C THR A 59 -9.26 3.89 16.97
N PRO A 60 -8.32 3.66 16.04
CA PRO A 60 -7.06 4.39 16.07
C PRO A 60 -7.24 5.88 15.74
N THR A 61 -6.41 6.69 16.38
CA THR A 61 -6.30 8.12 16.09
C THR A 61 -5.28 8.33 14.96
N LEU A 62 -5.16 9.57 14.49
CA LEU A 62 -4.19 9.91 13.45
C LEU A 62 -2.76 9.53 13.84
N GLU A 63 -2.40 9.72 15.11
CA GLU A 63 -1.05 9.38 15.61
C GLU A 63 -0.78 7.89 15.66
N GLU A 64 -1.84 7.09 15.75
CA GLU A 64 -1.76 5.62 15.83
C GLU A 64 -1.79 4.96 14.47
N LEU A 65 -1.89 5.75 13.41
CA LEU A 65 -1.88 5.28 12.03
C LEU A 65 -0.58 5.67 11.34
N GLY A 66 -0.22 4.93 10.32
CA GLY A 66 0.87 5.30 9.44
C GLY A 66 0.56 6.65 8.79
N LYS A 67 1.51 7.57 8.85
CA LYS A 67 1.34 8.92 8.31
C LYS A 67 1.17 8.93 6.80
N VAL A 68 1.83 7.98 6.13
CA VAL A 68 1.69 7.77 4.69
C VAL A 68 0.79 6.57 4.48
N GLY A 69 -0.23 6.75 3.67
CA GLY A 69 -1.11 5.68 3.24
C GLY A 69 -1.08 5.54 1.73
N THR A 70 -2.04 4.81 1.21
CA THR A 70 -2.16 4.57 -0.22
C THR A 70 -3.61 4.74 -0.65
N ILE A 71 -3.82 5.52 -1.71
CA ILE A 71 -5.12 5.53 -2.39
C ILE A 71 -5.21 4.22 -3.16
N VAL A 72 -6.32 3.51 -2.97
CA VAL A 72 -6.58 2.27 -3.70
C VAL A 72 -7.89 2.40 -4.45
N LYS A 73 -7.98 1.68 -5.57
CA LYS A 73 -9.22 1.54 -6.32
C LYS A 73 -9.79 0.15 -6.05
N ILE A 74 -11.07 0.09 -5.70
CA ILE A 74 -11.75 -1.18 -5.49
C ILE A 74 -12.20 -1.71 -6.84
N ASN A 75 -11.62 -2.83 -7.27
CA ASN A 75 -11.96 -3.46 -8.54
C ASN A 75 -13.10 -4.46 -8.40
N GLN A 76 -13.23 -5.08 -7.23
CA GLN A 76 -14.24 -6.08 -6.97
C GLN A 76 -14.58 -6.11 -5.48
N MET A 77 -15.85 -6.34 -5.17
CA MET A 77 -16.31 -6.49 -3.80
C MET A 77 -17.18 -7.74 -3.68
N LEU A 78 -16.91 -8.54 -2.65
CA LEU A 78 -17.65 -9.76 -2.37
C LEU A 78 -18.09 -9.75 -0.92
N ARG A 79 -19.38 -9.97 -0.67
CA ARG A 79 -19.90 -10.08 0.69
C ARG A 79 -19.72 -11.50 1.19
N LEU A 80 -19.13 -11.64 2.37
CA LEU A 80 -18.90 -12.91 3.02
C LEU A 80 -19.83 -13.08 4.23
N PRO A 81 -20.02 -14.33 4.72
CA PRO A 81 -20.79 -14.57 5.94
C PRO A 81 -20.21 -13.80 7.13
N GLY A 82 -21.09 -13.40 8.07
CA GLY A 82 -20.67 -12.72 9.29
C GLY A 82 -20.43 -11.21 9.13
N GLY A 83 -20.91 -10.62 8.02
CA GLY A 83 -20.75 -9.18 7.80
C GLY A 83 -19.38 -8.75 7.29
N VAL A 84 -18.50 -9.70 6.97
CA VAL A 84 -17.20 -9.43 6.39
C VAL A 84 -17.34 -9.15 4.90
N VAL A 85 -16.57 -8.19 4.42
CA VAL A 85 -16.52 -7.85 3.00
C VAL A 85 -15.10 -8.08 2.49
N SER A 86 -14.98 -8.83 1.41
CA SER A 86 -13.69 -9.03 0.73
C SER A 86 -13.63 -8.09 -0.47
N ILE A 87 -12.55 -7.33 -0.57
CA ILE A 87 -12.36 -6.40 -1.69
C ILE A 87 -11.05 -6.70 -2.39
N LEU A 88 -11.08 -6.62 -3.71
CA LEU A 88 -9.88 -6.67 -4.53
C LEU A 88 -9.50 -5.22 -4.86
N VAL A 89 -8.32 -4.81 -4.42
CA VAL A 89 -7.88 -3.43 -4.57
C VAL A 89 -6.59 -3.33 -5.35
N GLU A 90 -6.44 -2.21 -6.04
CA GLU A 90 -5.21 -1.87 -6.74
C GLU A 90 -4.69 -0.56 -6.19
N GLY A 91 -3.43 -0.54 -5.74
CA GLY A 91 -2.79 0.67 -5.26
C GLY A 91 -2.62 1.69 -6.38
N VAL A 92 -2.96 2.94 -6.10
CA VAL A 92 -2.90 4.01 -7.09
C VAL A 92 -1.72 4.93 -6.82
N SER A 93 -1.64 5.50 -5.62
CA SER A 93 -0.57 6.43 -5.27
C SER A 93 -0.37 6.52 -3.77
N ARG A 94 0.83 6.93 -3.38
CA ARG A 94 1.12 7.29 -1.99
C ARG A 94 0.44 8.59 -1.65
N VAL A 95 -0.04 8.70 -0.42
CA VAL A 95 -0.63 9.94 0.09
C VAL A 95 -0.16 10.19 1.50
N ASN A 96 -0.04 11.49 1.85
CA ASN A 96 0.08 11.89 3.24
C ASN A 96 -1.32 11.99 3.83
N VAL A 97 -1.54 11.36 4.98
CA VAL A 97 -2.80 11.47 5.70
C VAL A 97 -2.74 12.74 6.55
N ASP A 98 -3.41 13.77 6.09
CA ASP A 98 -3.31 15.10 6.72
C ASP A 98 -4.15 15.19 7.98
N THR A 99 -5.41 14.81 7.90
CA THR A 99 -6.39 14.97 8.98
C THR A 99 -7.47 13.92 8.88
N ILE A 100 -7.95 13.43 10.03
CA ILE A 100 -9.15 12.61 10.11
C ILE A 100 -10.32 13.53 10.35
N LEU A 101 -11.25 13.60 9.41
CA LEU A 101 -12.43 14.48 9.50
C LEU A 101 -13.52 13.89 10.36
N SER A 102 -13.72 12.58 10.27
CA SER A 102 -14.72 11.87 11.07
C SER A 102 -14.31 10.41 11.24
N THR A 103 -14.86 9.78 12.28
CA THR A 103 -14.64 8.36 12.55
C THR A 103 -15.93 7.56 12.50
N GLU A 104 -17.07 8.22 12.39
CA GLU A 104 -18.37 7.58 12.30
C GLU A 104 -19.24 8.30 11.26
N PRO A 105 -20.05 7.59 10.50
CA PRO A 105 -20.23 6.11 10.47
C PRO A 105 -19.03 5.37 9.90
N PHE A 106 -18.07 6.09 9.31
CA PHE A 106 -16.81 5.53 8.81
C PHE A 106 -15.72 6.60 8.90
N TYR A 107 -14.46 6.14 8.84
CA TYR A 107 -13.34 7.07 8.78
C TYR A 107 -13.34 7.83 7.46
N GLU A 108 -13.21 9.13 7.57
CA GLU A 108 -13.06 10.01 6.42
C GLU A 108 -11.86 10.91 6.68
N ALA A 109 -10.95 10.99 5.72
CA ALA A 109 -9.70 11.70 5.90
C ALA A 109 -9.42 12.64 4.74
N THR A 110 -8.72 13.73 5.04
CA THR A 110 -8.12 14.58 4.04
C THR A 110 -6.71 14.08 3.78
N VAL A 111 -6.38 13.85 2.53
CA VAL A 111 -5.09 13.28 2.13
C VAL A 111 -4.50 14.10 0.98
N THR A 112 -3.17 14.13 0.91
CA THR A 112 -2.44 14.83 -0.16
C THR A 112 -1.57 13.82 -0.89
N PRO A 113 -1.72 13.68 -2.22
CA PRO A 113 -0.87 12.78 -2.99
C PRO A 113 0.60 13.13 -2.86
N LEU A 114 1.44 12.11 -2.81
CA LEU A 114 2.90 12.22 -2.72
C LEU A 114 3.53 11.66 -3.98
N GLU A 115 4.55 12.34 -4.48
CA GLU A 115 5.28 11.88 -5.65
C GLU A 115 6.65 11.33 -5.25
N SER A 116 7.09 10.28 -5.95
CA SER A 116 8.42 9.74 -5.76
C SER A 116 9.47 10.70 -6.32
N ILE A 117 10.65 10.71 -5.70
CA ILE A 117 11.73 11.62 -6.03
C ILE A 117 12.90 10.83 -6.61
N HIS A 118 13.43 11.29 -7.73
CA HIS A 118 14.64 10.74 -8.34
C HIS A 118 15.85 11.57 -7.90
N GLU A 119 16.37 11.27 -6.71
CA GLU A 119 17.53 12.02 -6.18
C GLU A 119 18.83 11.72 -6.92
N ASP A 120 19.06 10.44 -7.22
CA ASP A 120 20.28 9.99 -7.85
C ASP A 120 19.98 8.86 -8.84
N PRO A 121 19.80 9.18 -10.12
CA PRO A 121 19.49 8.16 -11.13
C PRO A 121 20.56 7.09 -11.30
N MET A 122 21.82 7.43 -11.08
CA MET A 122 22.92 6.45 -11.17
C MET A 122 22.84 5.45 -10.02
N GLU A 123 22.58 5.94 -8.82
CA GLU A 123 22.41 5.11 -7.63
C GLU A 123 21.16 4.24 -7.76
N GLU A 124 20.08 4.79 -8.30
CA GLU A 124 18.86 4.02 -8.58
C GLU A 124 19.15 2.81 -9.46
N GLU A 125 19.88 3.02 -10.54
CA GLU A 125 20.21 1.95 -11.47
C GLU A 125 21.12 0.90 -10.82
N ALA A 126 22.09 1.33 -10.01
CA ALA A 126 22.98 0.43 -9.29
C ALA A 126 22.20 -0.46 -8.32
N TYR A 127 21.35 0.13 -7.50
CA TYR A 127 20.52 -0.62 -6.55
C TYR A 127 19.52 -1.51 -7.27
N ARG A 128 18.96 -1.03 -8.38
CA ARG A 128 18.01 -1.82 -9.17
C ARG A 128 18.67 -3.11 -9.66
N ARG A 129 19.90 -3.04 -10.14
CA ARG A 129 20.65 -4.22 -10.59
C ARG A 129 20.96 -5.18 -9.45
N ILE A 130 21.36 -4.66 -8.31
CA ILE A 130 21.62 -5.48 -7.12
C ILE A 130 20.32 -6.17 -6.68
N LEU A 131 19.22 -5.43 -6.62
CA LEU A 131 17.94 -5.96 -6.23
C LEU A 131 17.45 -7.03 -7.21
N GLN A 132 17.64 -6.81 -8.50
CA GLN A 132 17.25 -7.78 -9.52
C GLN A 132 18.00 -9.11 -9.32
N SER A 133 19.30 -9.05 -9.05
CA SER A 133 20.11 -10.23 -8.79
C SER A 133 19.68 -10.96 -7.52
N LYS A 134 19.48 -10.22 -6.43
CA LYS A 134 19.05 -10.81 -5.15
C LYS A 134 17.65 -11.41 -5.25
N PHE A 135 16.76 -10.73 -5.95
CA PHE A 135 15.41 -11.22 -6.12
C PHE A 135 15.37 -12.50 -6.94
N ALA A 136 16.17 -12.58 -7.99
CA ALA A 136 16.30 -13.80 -8.79
C ALA A 136 16.78 -14.98 -7.94
N GLN A 137 17.78 -14.76 -7.07
CA GLN A 137 18.26 -15.78 -6.14
C GLN A 137 17.18 -16.21 -5.14
N TRP A 138 16.44 -15.24 -4.61
CA TRP A 138 15.36 -15.53 -3.67
C TRP A 138 14.25 -16.37 -4.31
N VAL A 139 13.89 -16.04 -5.55
CA VAL A 139 12.90 -16.79 -6.33
C VAL A 139 13.31 -18.26 -6.52
N GLU A 140 14.58 -18.49 -6.80
CA GLU A 140 15.14 -19.84 -6.95
C GLU A 140 14.97 -20.67 -5.67
N VAL A 141 15.09 -20.04 -4.51
CA VAL A 141 15.01 -20.72 -3.22
C VAL A 141 13.55 -21.05 -2.84
N ILE A 142 12.64 -20.11 -3.03
CA ILE A 142 11.24 -20.28 -2.58
C ILE A 142 10.35 -21.04 -3.54
N LYS A 143 10.76 -21.12 -4.80
CA LYS A 143 10.09 -21.88 -5.87
C LYS A 143 8.69 -22.41 -5.54
N PRO A 144 7.96 -22.85 -6.45
CA PRO A 144 7.59 -22.55 -7.84
C PRO A 144 6.13 -22.16 -7.99
N ASN A 145 5.44 -21.72 -6.91
CA ASN A 145 3.99 -21.56 -6.93
C ASN A 145 3.55 -20.10 -7.19
N THR A 146 4.44 -19.28 -7.71
CA THR A 146 4.20 -17.84 -7.77
C THR A 146 4.48 -17.23 -9.13
N ASP A 147 4.31 -17.98 -10.18
CA ASP A 147 4.79 -17.63 -11.52
C ASP A 147 4.22 -16.33 -12.07
N GLU A 148 2.91 -16.10 -11.94
CA GLU A 148 2.27 -14.93 -12.52
C GLU A 148 2.70 -13.62 -11.87
N GLY A 149 2.76 -13.58 -10.55
CA GLY A 149 3.18 -12.39 -9.81
C GLY A 149 4.64 -12.05 -10.06
N LEU A 150 5.49 -13.08 -10.18
CA LEU A 150 6.91 -12.91 -10.43
C LEU A 150 7.18 -12.37 -11.83
N ASP A 151 6.49 -12.90 -12.83
CA ASP A 151 6.64 -12.44 -14.21
C ASP A 151 6.26 -10.97 -14.33
N HIS A 152 5.21 -10.55 -13.64
CA HIS A 152 4.79 -9.15 -13.62
C HIS A 152 5.87 -8.25 -13.00
N VAL A 153 6.43 -8.66 -11.88
CA VAL A 153 7.50 -7.90 -11.20
C VAL A 153 8.74 -7.82 -12.07
N LEU A 154 9.16 -8.96 -12.63
CA LEU A 154 10.36 -9.01 -13.48
C LEU A 154 10.19 -8.22 -14.77
N GLY A 155 8.95 -8.08 -15.26
CA GLY A 155 8.65 -7.31 -16.45
C GLY A 155 8.52 -5.81 -16.23
N SER A 156 8.50 -5.36 -14.97
CA SER A 156 8.36 -3.94 -14.66
C SER A 156 9.64 -3.18 -15.02
N ALA A 157 9.48 -2.07 -15.74
CA ALA A 157 10.60 -1.22 -16.12
C ALA A 157 10.85 -0.08 -15.14
N ASP A 158 9.86 0.26 -14.31
CA ASP A 158 9.93 1.39 -13.39
C ASP A 158 10.56 0.95 -12.06
N ALA A 159 11.65 1.62 -11.66
CA ALA A 159 12.36 1.30 -10.43
C ALA A 159 11.49 1.46 -9.18
N SER A 160 10.63 2.47 -9.16
CA SER A 160 9.71 2.69 -8.04
C SER A 160 8.72 1.53 -7.91
N GLU A 161 8.13 1.13 -9.03
CA GLU A 161 7.20 0.00 -9.07
C GLU A 161 7.89 -1.30 -8.64
N TRP A 162 9.12 -1.51 -9.09
CA TRP A 162 9.93 -2.67 -8.71
C TRP A 162 10.13 -2.76 -7.20
N ALA A 163 10.56 -1.66 -6.61
CA ALA A 163 10.80 -1.60 -5.17
C ALA A 163 9.52 -1.89 -4.38
N ASP A 164 8.41 -1.31 -4.79
CA ASP A 164 7.13 -1.46 -4.10
C ASP A 164 6.59 -2.88 -4.20
N GLN A 165 6.65 -3.48 -5.39
CA GLN A 165 6.16 -4.84 -5.57
C GLN A 165 7.00 -5.86 -4.82
N ILE A 166 8.31 -5.73 -4.84
CA ILE A 166 9.21 -6.62 -4.11
C ILE A 166 9.01 -6.45 -2.60
N ALA A 167 8.88 -5.21 -2.12
CA ALA A 167 8.62 -4.95 -0.71
C ALA A 167 7.33 -5.61 -0.22
N PHE A 168 6.33 -5.72 -1.09
CA PHE A 168 5.08 -6.40 -0.78
C PHE A 168 5.23 -7.93 -0.77
N LEU A 169 6.03 -8.48 -1.68
CA LEU A 169 6.18 -9.93 -1.86
C LEU A 169 7.11 -10.59 -0.84
N VAL A 170 8.24 -9.95 -0.50
CA VAL A 170 9.20 -10.57 0.42
C VAL A 170 8.71 -10.45 1.87
N PRO A 171 9.08 -11.42 2.75
CA PRO A 171 8.62 -11.43 4.13
C PRO A 171 9.39 -10.40 4.98
N LEU A 172 8.89 -9.17 4.97
CA LEU A 172 9.42 -8.07 5.77
C LEU A 172 8.48 -7.78 6.95
N GLN A 173 9.05 -7.24 8.02
CA GLN A 173 8.23 -6.78 9.14
C GLN A 173 7.35 -5.61 8.70
N LEU A 174 6.16 -5.50 9.30
CA LEU A 174 5.22 -4.44 8.99
C LEU A 174 5.85 -3.05 9.11
N LYS A 175 6.63 -2.85 10.16
CA LYS A 175 7.32 -1.59 10.44
C LYS A 175 8.28 -1.22 9.30
N VAL A 176 8.99 -2.21 8.76
CA VAL A 176 9.91 -2.00 7.65
C VAL A 176 9.14 -1.66 6.37
N ARG A 177 8.04 -2.38 6.12
CA ARG A 177 7.18 -2.08 4.97
C ARG A 177 6.63 -0.67 5.03
N GLN A 178 6.18 -0.24 6.21
CA GLN A 178 5.67 1.12 6.38
C GLN A 178 6.77 2.16 6.12
N SER A 179 7.98 1.90 6.58
CA SER A 179 9.12 2.79 6.33
C SER A 179 9.43 2.91 4.84
N ILE A 180 9.34 1.80 4.10
CA ILE A 180 9.54 1.80 2.65
C ILE A 180 8.43 2.61 1.96
N LEU A 181 7.19 2.47 2.42
CA LEU A 181 6.09 3.25 1.89
C LEU A 181 6.29 4.76 2.10
N GLU A 182 6.84 5.13 3.25
CA GLU A 182 7.08 6.54 3.60
C GLU A 182 8.26 7.16 2.87
N GLU A 183 9.17 6.35 2.31
CA GLU A 183 10.35 6.85 1.63
C GLU A 183 10.03 7.29 0.20
N LEU A 184 10.16 8.56 -0.09
CA LEU A 184 9.85 9.12 -1.40
C LEU A 184 11.03 9.05 -2.38
N SER A 185 12.27 9.00 -1.88
CA SER A 185 13.44 8.84 -2.74
C SER A 185 13.51 7.41 -3.27
N ILE A 186 13.50 7.26 -4.57
CA ILE A 186 13.52 5.95 -5.21
C ILE A 186 14.84 5.22 -4.91
N SER A 187 15.96 5.91 -4.94
CA SER A 187 17.25 5.29 -4.64
C SER A 187 17.32 4.77 -3.21
N ARG A 188 16.84 5.55 -2.25
CA ARG A 188 16.78 5.13 -0.85
C ARG A 188 15.83 3.97 -0.65
N ARG A 189 14.68 4.00 -1.33
CA ARG A 189 13.70 2.91 -1.25
C ARG A 189 14.29 1.61 -1.75
N LEU A 190 14.98 1.64 -2.89
CA LEU A 190 15.64 0.47 -3.43
C LEU A 190 16.69 -0.07 -2.46
N ASN A 191 17.47 0.80 -1.84
CA ASN A 191 18.46 0.40 -0.85
C ASN A 191 17.80 -0.27 0.36
N MET A 192 16.67 0.25 0.83
CA MET A 192 15.93 -0.34 1.96
C MET A 192 15.44 -1.74 1.63
N VAL A 193 14.99 -1.97 0.40
CA VAL A 193 14.52 -3.28 -0.04
C VAL A 193 15.68 -4.26 -0.20
N VAL A 194 16.83 -3.78 -0.68
CA VAL A 194 18.05 -4.60 -0.84
C VAL A 194 18.56 -5.08 0.52
N GLY A 195 18.58 -4.20 1.50
CA GLY A 195 19.03 -4.52 2.87
C GLY A 195 18.01 -5.35 3.63
#